data_45dc1e8de98b7e5a0d9d5833f8d60c85
#
_entry.id   45dc1e8de98b7e5a0d9d5833f8d60c85
#
_cell.length_a   1.000
_cell.length_b   1.000
_cell.length_c   1.000
_cell.angle_alpha   90.00
_cell.angle_beta   90.00
_cell.angle_gamma   90.00
#
_symmetry.space_group_name_H-M   'P 1'
#
loop_
_entity.id
_entity.type
_entity.pdbx_description
1 polymer ?
#
loop_
_entity_poly.entity_id
_entity_poly.type
_entity_poly.pdbx_seq_one_letter_code
_entity_poly.pdbx_strand_id
1 'polypeptide(L)'
;MSAKTGWLLAAIGAALALGSGALQARDLSVVSWGGAYQDAQKEVYFKPFMEKSKIKMVDESWDGGIGVLRAKMQGGANNWDVVQVESEELALGCEEGLFEKLDWAKLGGKDKFLKDAVSDCGVGSIVYNFVLAYDGDKIKDAPKNWADFWDVRKYPGKRALRKGPKTNLEIALLADGVAPADVYKTLSTPAGVERAFNKLSQLKPNLIWWEKGAQPPQMLASGEAAMVSAYNGRIAAANKTDKKNFRMVWTGSLYTVDSWVIMKGSPNKAAAEQFIAFASDPANQKNLPPRIPYGITHVAATALVDKSVLPDLPTNPANLKVSLYLNDKFWLENLDKLNQRFNAWLAK
;
A
#
# COMPACT_ATOMS: atom_id res chain seq x y z
N MET A 1 67.34 56.14 42.53
CA MET A 1 66.73 56.63 41.26
C MET A 1 65.92 55.49 40.72
N SER A 2 64.61 55.60 40.82
CA SER A 2 63.63 54.48 40.64
C SER A 2 62.90 54.73 39.30
N ALA A 3 62.91 53.71 38.45
CA ALA A 3 62.10 53.64 37.24
C ALA A 3 60.92 52.65 37.48
N LYS A 4 59.70 53.18 37.47
CA LYS A 4 58.46 52.43 37.54
C LYS A 4 58.00 52.01 36.12
N THR A 5 57.96 50.72 35.90
CA THR A 5 57.44 50.13 34.65
C THR A 5 55.96 49.75 34.86
N GLY A 6 55.07 50.43 34.14
CA GLY A 6 53.62 50.11 34.13
C GLY A 6 53.32 49.01 33.16
N TRP A 7 52.54 48.04 33.57
CA TRP A 7 52.01 46.95 32.76
C TRP A 7 50.56 47.30 32.32
N LEU A 8 50.35 47.44 31.02
CA LEU A 8 49.07 47.50 30.42
C LEU A 8 48.57 46.11 30.14
N LEU A 9 47.52 45.65 30.84
CA LEU A 9 46.75 44.43 30.53
C LEU A 9 45.75 44.78 29.44
N ALA A 10 46.00 44.29 28.24
CA ALA A 10 45.00 44.27 27.14
C ALA A 10 44.10 43.03 27.31
N ALA A 11 42.85 43.24 27.70
CA ALA A 11 41.80 42.22 27.70
C ALA A 11 41.30 42.00 26.27
N ILE A 12 41.69 40.84 25.68
CA ILE A 12 41.12 40.36 24.41
C ILE A 12 39.82 39.62 24.71
N GLY A 13 38.69 40.30 24.51
CA GLY A 13 37.37 39.66 24.55
C GLY A 13 37.16 38.82 23.30
N ALA A 14 37.33 37.49 23.41
CA ALA A 14 36.90 36.54 22.36
C ALA A 14 35.40 36.41 22.41
N ALA A 15 34.69 37.09 21.49
CA ALA A 15 33.28 36.86 21.23
C ALA A 15 33.13 35.48 20.52
N LEU A 16 32.78 34.46 21.27
CA LEU A 16 32.30 33.19 20.72
C LEU A 16 30.95 33.43 20.05
N ALA A 17 30.97 33.69 18.74
CA ALA A 17 29.79 33.63 17.90
C ALA A 17 29.41 32.13 17.83
N LEU A 18 28.49 31.70 18.71
CA LEU A 18 27.75 30.45 18.55
C LEU A 18 26.90 30.58 17.28
N GLY A 19 27.49 30.24 16.16
CA GLY A 19 26.77 30.01 14.94
C GLY A 19 25.82 28.84 15.18
N SER A 20 24.57 29.16 15.45
CA SER A 20 23.49 28.17 15.35
C SER A 20 23.43 27.73 13.88
N GLY A 21 24.28 26.74 13.53
CA GLY A 21 24.13 26.01 12.29
C GLY A 21 22.74 25.37 12.35
N ALA A 22 21.77 25.99 11.69
CA ALA A 22 20.52 25.31 11.40
C ALA A 22 20.93 24.01 10.72
N LEU A 23 20.80 22.88 11.42
CA LEU A 23 20.86 21.57 10.78
C LEU A 23 19.87 21.63 9.63
N GLN A 24 20.37 21.79 8.42
CA GLN A 24 19.53 21.77 7.24
C GLN A 24 18.95 20.38 7.18
N ALA A 25 17.67 20.24 7.51
CA ALA A 25 16.97 18.97 7.44
C ALA A 25 17.15 18.43 6.01
N ARG A 26 17.51 17.16 5.88
CA ARG A 26 17.55 16.48 4.57
C ARG A 26 16.21 16.62 3.86
N ASP A 27 16.19 16.41 2.56
CA ASP A 27 14.96 16.42 1.78
C ASP A 27 13.93 15.43 2.38
N LEU A 28 12.65 15.78 2.27
CA LEU A 28 11.56 14.93 2.74
C LEU A 28 11.53 13.64 1.94
N SER A 29 11.68 12.50 2.60
CA SER A 29 11.60 11.19 1.98
C SER A 29 10.15 10.66 2.01
N VAL A 30 9.65 10.26 0.83
CA VAL A 30 8.33 9.63 0.69
C VAL A 30 8.49 8.28 0.02
N VAL A 31 8.05 7.22 0.69
CA VAL A 31 8.22 5.83 0.27
C VAL A 31 6.88 5.24 -0.12
N SER A 32 6.81 4.63 -1.29
CA SER A 32 5.60 4.02 -1.82
C SER A 32 5.89 2.75 -2.62
N TRP A 33 4.91 2.26 -3.38
CA TRP A 33 4.88 0.92 -3.99
C TRP A 33 5.46 0.84 -5.41
N GLY A 34 6.20 1.83 -5.86
CA GLY A 34 6.85 1.86 -7.17
C GLY A 34 5.93 1.73 -8.38
N GLY A 35 6.54 1.73 -9.58
CA GLY A 35 5.88 1.56 -10.87
C GLY A 35 4.73 2.54 -11.13
N ALA A 36 3.79 2.16 -11.99
CA ALA A 36 2.69 3.04 -12.44
C ALA A 36 1.91 3.73 -11.31
N TYR A 37 1.83 3.13 -10.12
CA TYR A 37 1.16 3.76 -8.98
C TYR A 37 1.97 4.92 -8.41
N GLN A 38 3.25 4.72 -8.15
CA GLN A 38 4.11 5.79 -7.64
C GLN A 38 4.33 6.87 -8.69
N ASP A 39 4.37 6.52 -9.98
CA ASP A 39 4.42 7.51 -11.05
C ASP A 39 3.17 8.39 -11.08
N ALA A 40 1.99 7.80 -10.87
CA ALA A 40 0.75 8.57 -10.71
C ALA A 40 0.80 9.48 -9.48
N GLN A 41 1.31 8.99 -8.33
CA GLN A 41 1.49 9.81 -7.12
C GLN A 41 2.47 10.96 -7.33
N LYS A 42 3.57 10.73 -8.05
CA LYS A 42 4.53 11.79 -8.42
C LYS A 42 3.84 12.90 -9.20
N GLU A 43 2.99 12.53 -10.14
CA GLU A 43 2.28 13.50 -10.99
C GLU A 43 1.24 14.30 -10.19
N VAL A 44 0.43 13.63 -9.35
CA VAL A 44 -0.73 14.26 -8.71
C VAL A 44 -0.46 14.79 -7.30
N TYR A 45 0.58 14.30 -6.61
CA TYR A 45 0.90 14.71 -5.24
C TYR A 45 2.31 15.28 -5.10
N PHE A 46 3.37 14.56 -5.51
CA PHE A 46 4.74 14.94 -5.15
C PHE A 46 5.17 16.22 -5.84
N LYS A 47 5.07 16.30 -7.17
CA LYS A 47 5.42 17.50 -7.93
C LYS A 47 4.58 18.71 -7.52
N PRO A 48 3.22 18.65 -7.49
CA PRO A 48 2.40 19.77 -7.06
C PRO A 48 2.68 20.22 -5.61
N PHE A 49 2.98 19.28 -4.71
CA PHE A 49 3.36 19.61 -3.33
C PHE A 49 4.68 20.38 -3.29
N MET A 50 5.73 19.90 -3.96
CA MET A 50 7.03 20.60 -4.05
C MET A 50 6.89 22.00 -4.64
N GLU A 51 6.07 22.14 -5.68
CA GLU A 51 5.83 23.44 -6.32
C GLU A 51 5.15 24.43 -5.37
N LYS A 52 4.14 23.96 -4.61
CA LYS A 52 3.36 24.79 -3.68
C LYS A 52 4.12 25.10 -2.40
N SER A 53 4.75 24.10 -1.78
CA SER A 53 5.38 24.22 -0.46
C SER A 53 6.82 24.72 -0.50
N LYS A 54 7.50 24.55 -1.64
CA LYS A 54 8.97 24.72 -1.80
C LYS A 54 9.80 23.73 -0.98
N ILE A 55 9.17 22.70 -0.39
CA ILE A 55 9.86 21.62 0.30
C ILE A 55 10.40 20.64 -0.73
N LYS A 56 11.70 20.37 -0.68
CA LYS A 56 12.32 19.35 -1.53
C LYS A 56 11.97 17.96 -1.05
N MET A 57 11.74 17.04 -2.00
CA MET A 57 11.39 15.67 -1.73
C MET A 57 12.27 14.72 -2.51
N VAL A 58 12.54 13.55 -1.90
CA VAL A 58 13.08 12.37 -2.56
C VAL A 58 12.06 11.24 -2.41
N ASP A 59 11.94 10.40 -3.41
CA ASP A 59 11.05 9.26 -3.36
C ASP A 59 11.80 7.93 -3.49
N GLU A 60 11.36 6.95 -2.72
CA GLU A 60 11.85 5.58 -2.75
C GLU A 60 10.67 4.62 -2.96
N SER A 61 10.96 3.40 -3.40
CA SER A 61 9.98 2.32 -3.45
C SER A 61 10.38 1.17 -2.56
N TRP A 62 9.38 0.46 -2.04
CA TRP A 62 9.56 -0.73 -1.21
C TRP A 62 8.50 -1.79 -1.55
N ASP A 63 8.67 -2.99 -1.02
CA ASP A 63 7.81 -4.13 -1.32
C ASP A 63 6.98 -4.57 -0.10
N GLY A 64 6.93 -3.75 0.97
CA GLY A 64 6.20 -4.04 2.20
C GLY A 64 6.99 -4.89 3.21
N GLY A 65 6.31 -5.22 4.28
CA GLY A 65 6.80 -6.09 5.35
C GLY A 65 7.21 -5.34 6.61
N ILE A 66 6.49 -5.61 7.71
CA ILE A 66 6.75 -4.99 9.03
C ILE A 66 8.19 -5.17 9.49
N GLY A 67 8.87 -6.27 9.10
CA GLY A 67 10.27 -6.52 9.40
C GLY A 67 11.21 -5.46 8.84
N VAL A 68 10.90 -4.90 7.66
CA VAL A 68 11.67 -3.81 7.05
C VAL A 68 11.53 -2.53 7.88
N LEU A 69 10.31 -2.21 8.32
CA LEU A 69 10.05 -1.04 9.16
C LEU A 69 10.74 -1.15 10.51
N ARG A 70 10.69 -2.32 11.16
CA ARG A 70 11.42 -2.60 12.41
C ARG A 70 12.93 -2.42 12.23
N ALA A 71 13.51 -2.95 11.16
CA ALA A 71 14.93 -2.82 10.85
C ALA A 71 15.35 -1.36 10.62
N LYS A 72 14.54 -0.58 9.92
CA LYS A 72 14.77 0.87 9.73
C LYS A 72 14.81 1.62 11.07
N MET A 73 13.96 1.25 12.03
CA MET A 73 13.91 1.90 13.34
C MET A 73 15.08 1.48 14.26
N GLN A 74 15.50 0.22 14.20
CA GLN A 74 16.58 -0.31 15.05
C GLN A 74 17.96 0.18 14.63
N GLY A 75 18.18 0.45 13.36
CA GLY A 75 19.49 0.82 12.81
C GLY A 75 19.94 2.27 13.11
N GLY A 76 19.12 3.11 13.75
CA GLY A 76 19.43 4.51 14.06
C GLY A 76 19.63 5.42 12.84
N ALA A 77 19.57 4.89 11.64
CA ALA A 77 19.75 5.58 10.37
C ALA A 77 18.47 5.59 9.55
N ASN A 78 17.32 5.81 10.22
CA ASN A 78 16.06 5.92 9.49
C ASN A 78 16.08 7.16 8.60
N ASN A 79 16.13 6.93 7.29
CA ASN A 79 16.07 7.98 6.26
C ASN A 79 14.68 8.12 5.64
N TRP A 80 13.67 7.38 6.12
CA TRP A 80 12.29 7.45 5.66
C TRP A 80 11.47 8.38 6.57
N ASP A 81 10.69 9.26 5.98
CA ASP A 81 9.82 10.18 6.72
C ASP A 81 8.35 9.78 6.59
N VAL A 82 7.85 9.73 5.36
CA VAL A 82 6.49 9.29 5.06
C VAL A 82 6.57 7.96 4.34
N VAL A 83 5.78 7.00 4.81
CA VAL A 83 5.71 5.67 4.18
C VAL A 83 4.25 5.32 3.91
N GLN A 84 4.00 4.74 2.76
CA GLN A 84 2.72 4.12 2.49
C GLN A 84 2.78 2.65 2.91
N VAL A 85 1.82 2.24 3.73
CA VAL A 85 1.78 0.91 4.36
C VAL A 85 0.43 0.22 4.11
N GLU A 86 0.44 -1.11 4.07
CA GLU A 86 -0.77 -1.92 4.09
C GLU A 86 -1.42 -1.88 5.49
N SER A 87 -2.68 -2.30 5.60
CA SER A 87 -3.48 -2.18 6.82
C SER A 87 -2.90 -2.93 8.02
N GLU A 88 -2.33 -4.12 7.83
CA GLU A 88 -1.68 -4.86 8.94
C GLU A 88 -0.36 -4.23 9.38
N GLU A 89 0.40 -3.66 8.45
CA GLU A 89 1.63 -2.92 8.79
C GLU A 89 1.30 -1.65 9.56
N LEU A 90 0.20 -0.97 9.19
CA LEU A 90 -0.31 0.17 9.96
C LEU A 90 -0.66 -0.24 11.38
N ALA A 91 -1.43 -1.32 11.55
CA ALA A 91 -1.88 -1.78 12.85
C ALA A 91 -0.71 -2.19 13.74
N LEU A 92 0.18 -3.08 13.25
CA LEU A 92 1.37 -3.53 13.97
C LEU A 92 2.34 -2.40 14.26
N GLY A 93 2.65 -1.58 13.27
CA GLY A 93 3.60 -0.49 13.44
C GLY A 93 3.10 0.61 14.39
N CYS A 94 1.77 0.83 14.45
CA CYS A 94 1.17 1.75 15.41
C CYS A 94 1.24 1.18 16.85
N GLU A 95 0.93 -0.10 17.03
CA GLU A 95 1.02 -0.79 18.31
C GLU A 95 2.47 -0.84 18.84
N GLU A 96 3.43 -1.10 17.98
CA GLU A 96 4.86 -1.16 18.30
C GLU A 96 5.53 0.23 18.42
N GLY A 97 4.79 1.33 18.15
CA GLY A 97 5.31 2.69 18.24
C GLY A 97 6.33 3.04 17.13
N LEU A 98 6.26 2.39 15.97
CA LEU A 98 7.12 2.67 14.81
C LEU A 98 6.70 3.95 14.08
N PHE A 99 5.49 4.44 14.33
CA PHE A 99 4.90 5.60 13.65
C PHE A 99 4.58 6.73 14.63
N GLU A 100 4.59 7.95 14.12
CA GLU A 100 4.05 9.11 14.83
C GLU A 100 2.52 9.04 14.87
N LYS A 101 1.92 9.52 15.97
CA LYS A 101 0.49 9.78 15.99
C LYS A 101 0.17 10.99 15.12
N LEU A 102 -0.90 10.89 14.32
CA LEU A 102 -1.35 11.97 13.45
C LEU A 102 -2.16 13.01 14.21
N ASP A 103 -1.93 14.28 13.87
CA ASP A 103 -2.79 15.37 14.29
C ASP A 103 -3.99 15.47 13.32
N TRP A 104 -5.09 14.82 13.69
CA TRP A 104 -6.30 14.78 12.88
C TRP A 104 -6.96 16.15 12.66
N ALA A 105 -6.67 17.15 13.51
CA ALA A 105 -7.16 18.50 13.30
C ALA A 105 -6.55 19.12 12.03
N LYS A 106 -5.28 18.81 11.75
CA LYS A 106 -4.60 19.25 10.51
C LYS A 106 -5.16 18.59 9.24
N LEU A 107 -5.85 17.45 9.38
CA LEU A 107 -6.49 16.70 8.30
C LEU A 107 -7.99 17.03 8.17
N GLY A 108 -8.50 17.96 8.96
CA GLY A 108 -9.90 18.36 8.95
C GLY A 108 -10.84 17.47 9.78
N GLY A 109 -10.32 16.43 10.46
CA GLY A 109 -11.06 15.54 11.34
C GLY A 109 -11.27 14.13 10.76
N LYS A 110 -11.41 13.15 11.65
CA LYS A 110 -11.60 11.74 11.30
C LYS A 110 -12.89 11.49 10.53
N ASP A 111 -13.93 12.29 10.76
CA ASP A 111 -15.23 12.22 10.12
C ASP A 111 -15.22 12.55 8.61
N LYS A 112 -14.12 13.10 8.10
CA LYS A 112 -13.94 13.40 6.68
C LYS A 112 -13.51 12.21 5.84
N PHE A 113 -13.14 11.10 6.49
CA PHE A 113 -12.59 9.93 5.81
C PHE A 113 -13.49 8.70 5.99
N LEU A 114 -13.35 7.74 5.08
CA LEU A 114 -13.98 6.42 5.25
C LEU A 114 -13.55 5.82 6.58
N LYS A 115 -14.45 5.08 7.24
CA LYS A 115 -14.20 4.50 8.57
C LYS A 115 -12.92 3.65 8.60
N ASP A 116 -12.71 2.84 7.57
CA ASP A 116 -11.55 1.96 7.48
C ASP A 116 -10.26 2.69 7.05
N ALA A 117 -10.35 3.98 6.75
CA ALA A 117 -9.23 4.85 6.41
C ALA A 117 -8.70 5.67 7.61
N VAL A 118 -9.17 5.39 8.83
CA VAL A 118 -8.88 6.18 10.03
C VAL A 118 -8.14 5.35 11.06
N SER A 119 -6.94 5.80 11.45
CA SER A 119 -6.13 5.23 12.53
C SER A 119 -5.50 6.36 13.35
N ASP A 120 -4.99 6.07 14.54
CA ASP A 120 -4.24 7.07 15.32
C ASP A 120 -2.88 7.40 14.69
N CYS A 121 -2.29 6.47 13.93
CA CYS A 121 -0.95 6.62 13.37
C CYS A 121 -0.94 6.78 11.84
N GLY A 122 -2.07 6.64 11.18
CA GLY A 122 -2.15 6.69 9.72
C GLY A 122 -3.47 7.20 9.21
N VAL A 123 -3.45 7.75 7.99
CA VAL A 123 -4.63 8.12 7.24
C VAL A 123 -4.66 7.36 5.93
N GLY A 124 -5.81 6.77 5.61
CA GLY A 124 -5.98 6.03 4.37
C GLY A 124 -5.70 6.89 3.14
N SER A 125 -4.89 6.37 2.24
CA SER A 125 -4.50 7.02 0.99
C SER A 125 -5.34 6.53 -0.19
N ILE A 126 -5.54 5.21 -0.28
CA ILE A 126 -6.32 4.55 -1.32
C ILE A 126 -7.09 3.35 -0.78
N VAL A 127 -8.18 3.02 -1.46
CA VAL A 127 -8.81 1.69 -1.41
C VAL A 127 -8.42 0.93 -2.68
N TYR A 128 -7.97 -0.31 -2.55
CA TYR A 128 -7.61 -1.14 -3.69
C TYR A 128 -8.16 -2.56 -3.56
N ASN A 129 -8.26 -3.24 -4.71
CA ASN A 129 -8.72 -4.63 -4.75
C ASN A 129 -7.67 -5.54 -5.36
N PHE A 130 -7.57 -6.75 -4.80
CA PHE A 130 -7.04 -7.91 -5.50
C PHE A 130 -8.17 -8.51 -6.36
N VAL A 131 -8.03 -8.41 -7.65
CA VAL A 131 -8.98 -8.95 -8.64
C VAL A 131 -8.39 -10.17 -9.33
N LEU A 132 -9.24 -11.09 -9.80
CA LEU A 132 -8.85 -12.01 -10.83
C LEU A 132 -8.73 -11.24 -12.15
N ALA A 133 -7.59 -11.37 -12.82
CA ALA A 133 -7.40 -10.74 -14.13
C ALA A 133 -6.88 -11.75 -15.16
N TYR A 134 -7.23 -11.50 -16.44
CA TYR A 134 -6.86 -12.33 -17.58
C TYR A 134 -6.75 -11.49 -18.85
N ASP A 135 -6.12 -12.05 -19.88
CA ASP A 135 -6.03 -11.42 -21.19
C ASP A 135 -7.30 -11.73 -22.01
N GLY A 136 -8.13 -10.72 -22.26
CA GLY A 136 -9.38 -10.83 -23.01
C GLY A 136 -9.18 -11.13 -24.51
N ASP A 137 -7.97 -10.97 -25.03
CA ASP A 137 -7.66 -11.40 -26.40
C ASP A 137 -7.37 -12.89 -26.49
N LYS A 138 -6.87 -13.49 -25.41
CA LYS A 138 -6.55 -14.93 -25.33
C LYS A 138 -7.70 -15.77 -24.79
N ILE A 139 -8.41 -15.30 -23.75
CA ILE A 139 -9.51 -16.03 -23.10
C ILE A 139 -10.84 -15.38 -23.52
N LYS A 140 -11.60 -16.08 -24.40
CA LYS A 140 -12.88 -15.58 -24.93
C LYS A 140 -14.09 -15.96 -24.06
N ASP A 141 -14.07 -17.14 -23.43
CA ASP A 141 -15.06 -17.53 -22.43
C ASP A 141 -14.61 -16.98 -21.07
N ALA A 142 -15.15 -15.83 -20.70
CA ALA A 142 -14.72 -15.06 -19.53
C ALA A 142 -14.88 -15.85 -18.23
N PRO A 143 -13.83 -15.97 -17.39
CA PRO A 143 -13.96 -16.52 -16.03
C PRO A 143 -14.87 -15.61 -15.21
N LYS A 144 -15.64 -16.21 -14.29
CA LYS A 144 -16.68 -15.51 -13.52
C LYS A 144 -16.33 -15.30 -12.05
N ASN A 145 -15.45 -16.13 -11.51
CA ASN A 145 -15.09 -16.13 -10.08
C ASN A 145 -13.79 -16.92 -9.85
N TRP A 146 -13.41 -17.06 -8.59
CA TRP A 146 -12.19 -17.78 -8.22
C TRP A 146 -12.28 -19.30 -8.48
N ALA A 147 -13.46 -19.93 -8.55
CA ALA A 147 -13.57 -21.33 -8.93
C ALA A 147 -13.07 -21.57 -10.37
N ASP A 148 -13.38 -20.64 -11.28
CA ASP A 148 -12.86 -20.68 -12.65
C ASP A 148 -11.32 -20.51 -12.71
N PHE A 149 -10.73 -19.78 -11.76
CA PHE A 149 -9.29 -19.68 -11.63
C PHE A 149 -8.62 -21.03 -11.32
N TRP A 150 -9.32 -21.93 -10.62
CA TRP A 150 -8.86 -23.30 -10.33
C TRP A 150 -9.11 -24.28 -11.48
N ASP A 151 -9.98 -23.96 -12.43
CA ASP A 151 -10.28 -24.86 -13.56
C ASP A 151 -9.22 -24.76 -14.66
N VAL A 152 -8.09 -25.46 -14.43
CA VAL A 152 -6.97 -25.51 -15.39
C VAL A 152 -7.27 -26.35 -16.63
N ARG A 153 -8.36 -27.13 -16.65
CA ARG A 153 -8.80 -27.88 -17.82
C ARG A 153 -9.56 -26.97 -18.77
N LYS A 154 -10.51 -26.21 -18.23
CA LYS A 154 -11.27 -25.22 -19.02
C LYS A 154 -10.38 -24.06 -19.47
N TYR A 155 -9.49 -23.60 -18.61
CA TYR A 155 -8.59 -22.49 -18.85
C TYR A 155 -7.12 -22.94 -18.71
N PRO A 156 -6.51 -23.52 -19.77
CA PRO A 156 -5.14 -24.01 -19.70
C PRO A 156 -4.13 -22.91 -19.40
N GLY A 157 -3.01 -23.27 -18.73
CA GLY A 157 -1.89 -22.38 -18.42
C GLY A 157 -1.66 -22.15 -16.95
N LYS A 158 -0.60 -21.38 -16.62
CA LYS A 158 -0.22 -21.08 -15.24
C LYS A 158 -1.15 -20.06 -14.61
N ARG A 159 -1.15 -20.06 -13.29
CA ARG A 159 -1.86 -19.12 -12.41
C ARG A 159 -0.85 -18.36 -11.59
N ALA A 160 -0.93 -17.04 -11.58
CA ALA A 160 -0.06 -16.22 -10.74
C ALA A 160 -0.81 -15.67 -9.52
N LEU A 161 -0.26 -15.92 -8.34
CA LEU A 161 -0.75 -15.40 -7.07
C LEU A 161 0.34 -14.60 -6.36
N ARG A 162 -0.04 -13.66 -5.47
CA ARG A 162 0.93 -12.97 -4.61
C ARG A 162 1.58 -13.98 -3.67
N LYS A 163 2.89 -13.92 -3.50
CA LYS A 163 3.60 -14.82 -2.57
C LYS A 163 3.26 -14.46 -1.13
N GLY A 164 2.70 -15.41 -0.40
CA GLY A 164 2.28 -15.26 0.99
C GLY A 164 0.91 -15.87 1.28
N PRO A 165 0.51 -16.00 2.54
CA PRO A 165 -0.79 -16.56 2.91
C PRO A 165 -1.94 -15.55 2.74
N LYS A 166 -1.70 -14.25 3.03
CA LYS A 166 -2.68 -13.17 2.93
C LYS A 166 -3.19 -13.07 1.49
N THR A 167 -4.48 -12.91 1.33
CA THR A 167 -5.26 -12.98 0.09
C THR A 167 -5.43 -14.38 -0.46
N ASN A 168 -4.42 -15.24 -0.40
CA ASN A 168 -4.47 -16.57 -1.01
C ASN A 168 -5.32 -17.56 -0.23
N LEU A 169 -5.37 -17.47 1.09
CA LEU A 169 -6.26 -18.32 1.90
C LEU A 169 -7.72 -17.94 1.70
N GLU A 170 -8.02 -16.64 1.60
CA GLU A 170 -9.36 -16.15 1.26
C GLU A 170 -9.78 -16.60 -0.15
N ILE A 171 -8.92 -16.37 -1.15
CA ILE A 171 -9.15 -16.77 -2.55
C ILE A 171 -9.38 -18.27 -2.64
N ALA A 172 -8.61 -19.08 -1.93
CA ALA A 172 -8.76 -20.53 -1.91
C ALA A 172 -10.11 -20.97 -1.34
N LEU A 173 -10.56 -20.36 -0.23
CA LEU A 173 -11.88 -20.66 0.35
C LEU A 173 -13.01 -20.20 -0.56
N LEU A 174 -12.91 -19.03 -1.18
CA LEU A 174 -13.88 -18.55 -2.17
C LEU A 174 -13.95 -19.50 -3.38
N ALA A 175 -12.80 -19.97 -3.86
CA ALA A 175 -12.72 -20.97 -4.94
C ALA A 175 -13.28 -22.33 -4.52
N ASP A 176 -13.28 -22.63 -3.24
CA ASP A 176 -13.84 -23.86 -2.66
C ASP A 176 -15.31 -23.74 -2.25
N GLY A 177 -15.97 -22.65 -2.67
CA GLY A 177 -17.40 -22.41 -2.50
C GLY A 177 -17.81 -21.86 -1.12
N VAL A 178 -16.86 -21.39 -0.30
CA VAL A 178 -17.19 -20.69 0.95
C VAL A 178 -17.78 -19.32 0.60
N ALA A 179 -18.93 -19.00 1.16
CA ALA A 179 -19.55 -17.69 0.97
C ALA A 179 -18.66 -16.58 1.53
N PRO A 180 -18.59 -15.40 0.89
CA PRO A 180 -17.73 -14.29 1.36
C PRO A 180 -17.93 -13.95 2.84
N ALA A 181 -19.18 -13.95 3.34
CA ALA A 181 -19.49 -13.67 4.74
C ALA A 181 -18.93 -14.71 5.74
N ASP A 182 -18.63 -15.93 5.28
CA ASP A 182 -18.14 -17.02 6.12
C ASP A 182 -16.63 -17.26 6.01
N VAL A 183 -15.93 -16.55 5.13
CA VAL A 183 -14.48 -16.76 4.89
C VAL A 183 -13.68 -16.63 6.18
N TYR A 184 -13.81 -15.52 6.91
CA TYR A 184 -13.04 -15.33 8.13
C TYR A 184 -13.52 -16.17 9.30
N LYS A 185 -14.82 -16.50 9.38
CA LYS A 185 -15.32 -17.47 10.34
C LYS A 185 -14.68 -18.85 10.10
N THR A 186 -14.51 -19.22 8.84
CA THR A 186 -13.82 -20.47 8.46
C THR A 186 -12.33 -20.41 8.80
N LEU A 187 -11.63 -19.34 8.39
CA LEU A 187 -10.20 -19.13 8.66
C LEU A 187 -9.86 -19.03 10.16
N SER A 188 -10.80 -18.65 11.00
CA SER A 188 -10.61 -18.60 12.45
C SER A 188 -10.56 -20.00 13.10
N THR A 189 -10.73 -21.08 12.33
CA THR A 189 -10.62 -22.46 12.81
C THR A 189 -9.42 -23.18 12.19
N PRO A 190 -8.74 -24.09 12.94
CA PRO A 190 -7.67 -24.92 12.39
C PRO A 190 -8.10 -25.72 11.16
N ALA A 191 -9.32 -26.26 11.17
CA ALA A 191 -9.89 -27.03 10.06
C ALA A 191 -10.12 -26.16 8.81
N GLY A 192 -10.55 -24.92 8.99
CA GLY A 192 -10.74 -23.98 7.88
C GLY A 192 -9.42 -23.51 7.26
N VAL A 193 -8.40 -23.29 8.07
CA VAL A 193 -7.05 -23.01 7.57
C VAL A 193 -6.51 -24.22 6.79
N GLU A 194 -6.69 -25.45 7.32
CA GLU A 194 -6.32 -26.68 6.60
C GLU A 194 -7.04 -26.80 5.25
N ARG A 195 -8.34 -26.53 5.23
CA ARG A 195 -9.17 -26.52 4.01
C ARG A 195 -8.60 -25.56 2.95
N ALA A 196 -8.22 -24.35 3.35
CA ALA A 196 -7.63 -23.36 2.44
C ALA A 196 -6.29 -23.84 1.86
N PHE A 197 -5.39 -24.39 2.68
CA PHE A 197 -4.12 -24.94 2.20
C PHE A 197 -4.32 -26.18 1.30
N ASN A 198 -5.28 -27.04 1.61
CA ASN A 198 -5.62 -28.20 0.76
C ASN A 198 -6.13 -27.75 -0.60
N LYS A 199 -6.93 -26.67 -0.64
CA LYS A 199 -7.38 -26.08 -1.91
C LYS A 199 -6.21 -25.50 -2.70
N LEU A 200 -5.31 -24.75 -2.07
CA LEU A 200 -4.08 -24.23 -2.71
C LEU A 200 -3.20 -25.36 -3.25
N SER A 201 -3.11 -26.49 -2.53
CA SER A 201 -2.32 -27.65 -2.95
C SER A 201 -2.81 -28.26 -4.28
N GLN A 202 -4.11 -28.19 -4.55
CA GLN A 202 -4.67 -28.66 -5.83
C GLN A 202 -4.15 -27.84 -7.02
N LEU A 203 -3.90 -26.56 -6.80
CA LEU A 203 -3.44 -25.64 -7.85
C LEU A 203 -1.90 -25.56 -7.93
N LYS A 204 -1.19 -26.04 -6.91
CA LYS A 204 0.28 -25.86 -6.74
C LYS A 204 1.10 -26.20 -8.00
N PRO A 205 0.83 -27.29 -8.76
CA PRO A 205 1.60 -27.61 -9.98
C PRO A 205 1.48 -26.53 -11.09
N ASN A 206 0.44 -25.71 -11.02
CA ASN A 206 0.14 -24.67 -12.00
C ASN A 206 0.42 -23.26 -11.45
N LEU A 207 0.90 -23.12 -10.20
CA LEU A 207 1.16 -21.81 -9.58
C LEU A 207 2.52 -21.29 -9.95
N ILE A 208 2.56 -19.97 -10.18
CA ILE A 208 3.74 -19.11 -10.14
C ILE A 208 3.44 -17.95 -9.19
N TRP A 209 4.50 -17.33 -8.67
CA TRP A 209 4.37 -16.33 -7.63
C TRP A 209 4.87 -14.98 -8.09
N TRP A 210 4.17 -13.94 -7.66
CA TRP A 210 4.66 -12.58 -7.80
C TRP A 210 4.81 -11.92 -6.42
N GLU A 211 5.73 -10.96 -6.32
CA GLU A 211 6.04 -10.22 -5.11
C GLU A 211 5.82 -8.72 -5.32
N LYS A 212 6.09 -8.20 -6.52
CA LYS A 212 5.93 -6.79 -6.87
C LYS A 212 4.66 -6.55 -7.69
N GLY A 213 3.90 -5.52 -7.33
CA GLY A 213 2.62 -5.22 -7.98
C GLY A 213 2.70 -4.92 -9.49
N ALA A 214 3.89 -4.67 -10.04
CA ALA A 214 4.10 -4.50 -11.48
C ALA A 214 4.18 -5.83 -12.24
N GLN A 215 4.43 -6.96 -11.57
CA GLN A 215 4.65 -8.27 -12.22
C GLN A 215 3.38 -8.87 -12.85
N PRO A 216 2.18 -8.88 -12.21
CA PRO A 216 1.01 -9.53 -12.77
C PRO A 216 0.60 -9.06 -14.19
N PRO A 217 0.57 -7.75 -14.50
CA PRO A 217 0.32 -7.31 -15.88
C PRO A 217 1.36 -7.80 -16.88
N GLN A 218 2.64 -7.88 -16.47
CA GLN A 218 3.72 -8.39 -17.32
C GLN A 218 3.59 -9.89 -17.58
N MET A 219 3.21 -10.68 -16.56
CA MET A 219 2.96 -12.12 -16.68
C MET A 219 1.79 -12.43 -17.63
N LEU A 220 0.73 -11.60 -17.62
CA LEU A 220 -0.37 -11.69 -18.60
C LEU A 220 0.11 -11.32 -20.00
N ALA A 221 0.86 -10.23 -20.14
CA ALA A 221 1.35 -9.74 -21.42
C ALA A 221 2.26 -10.75 -22.12
N SER A 222 3.20 -11.35 -21.37
CA SER A 222 4.13 -12.38 -21.87
C SER A 222 3.45 -13.73 -22.13
N GLY A 223 2.29 -13.98 -21.49
CA GLY A 223 1.63 -15.29 -21.51
C GLY A 223 2.24 -16.30 -20.52
N GLU A 224 3.11 -15.86 -19.61
CA GLU A 224 3.65 -16.67 -18.52
C GLU A 224 2.53 -17.18 -17.60
N ALA A 225 1.50 -16.35 -17.37
CA ALA A 225 0.28 -16.73 -16.69
C ALA A 225 -0.96 -16.53 -17.56
N ALA A 226 -1.88 -17.48 -17.54
CA ALA A 226 -3.19 -17.35 -18.18
C ALA A 226 -4.14 -16.45 -17.35
N MET A 227 -4.06 -16.57 -16.03
CA MET A 227 -4.82 -15.76 -15.08
C MET A 227 -3.94 -15.38 -13.89
N VAL A 228 -4.22 -14.24 -13.32
CA VAL A 228 -3.46 -13.70 -12.18
C VAL A 228 -4.42 -13.17 -11.10
N SER A 229 -4.01 -13.22 -9.82
CA SER A 229 -4.48 -12.24 -8.85
C SER A 229 -3.66 -10.97 -9.05
N ALA A 230 -4.28 -9.81 -9.06
CA ALA A 230 -3.59 -8.54 -9.31
C ALA A 230 -4.29 -7.36 -8.66
N TYR A 231 -3.55 -6.31 -8.43
CA TYR A 231 -4.14 -5.02 -8.05
C TYR A 231 -4.92 -4.42 -9.22
N ASN A 232 -6.17 -4.07 -8.99
CA ASN A 232 -7.06 -3.52 -10.02
C ASN A 232 -6.45 -2.33 -10.78
N GLY A 233 -5.84 -1.39 -10.07
CA GLY A 233 -5.20 -0.22 -10.68
C GLY A 233 -4.03 -0.57 -11.60
N ARG A 234 -3.26 -1.63 -11.29
CA ARG A 234 -2.14 -2.06 -12.14
C ARG A 234 -2.61 -2.65 -13.46
N ILE A 235 -3.71 -3.41 -13.43
CA ILE A 235 -4.35 -3.95 -14.64
C ILE A 235 -4.91 -2.82 -15.50
N ALA A 236 -5.61 -1.88 -14.89
CA ALA A 236 -6.14 -0.73 -15.60
C ALA A 236 -5.05 0.18 -16.20
N ALA A 237 -3.95 0.38 -15.46
CA ALA A 237 -2.80 1.12 -15.98
C ALA A 237 -2.20 0.46 -17.22
N ALA A 238 -1.97 -0.85 -17.20
CA ALA A 238 -1.45 -1.59 -18.36
C ALA A 238 -2.39 -1.50 -19.57
N ASN A 239 -3.71 -1.57 -19.36
CA ASN A 239 -4.68 -1.36 -20.44
C ASN A 239 -4.55 0.04 -21.07
N LYS A 240 -4.36 1.06 -20.23
CA LYS A 240 -4.29 2.45 -20.68
C LYS A 240 -2.96 2.77 -21.36
N THR A 241 -1.84 2.39 -20.76
CA THR A 241 -0.48 2.75 -21.22
C THR A 241 0.04 1.82 -22.29
N ASP A 242 -0.16 0.51 -22.12
CA ASP A 242 0.41 -0.51 -22.99
C ASP A 242 -0.60 -1.06 -24.01
N LYS A 243 -1.79 -0.45 -24.06
CA LYS A 243 -2.89 -0.80 -24.98
C LYS A 243 -3.26 -2.28 -24.89
N LYS A 244 -3.28 -2.84 -23.68
CA LYS A 244 -3.69 -4.22 -23.43
C LYS A 244 -5.20 -4.33 -23.31
N ASN A 245 -5.72 -5.54 -23.48
CA ASN A 245 -7.13 -5.88 -23.29
C ASN A 245 -7.32 -6.81 -22.08
N PHE A 246 -6.67 -6.45 -20.97
CA PHE A 246 -6.84 -7.23 -19.75
C PHE A 246 -8.20 -6.97 -19.13
N ARG A 247 -8.85 -8.03 -18.67
CA ARG A 247 -10.17 -7.99 -18.07
C ARG A 247 -10.06 -8.33 -16.59
N MET A 248 -10.88 -7.69 -15.78
CA MET A 248 -10.96 -7.88 -14.34
C MET A 248 -12.29 -8.52 -13.95
N VAL A 249 -12.25 -9.48 -13.03
CA VAL A 249 -13.42 -10.09 -12.41
C VAL A 249 -13.52 -9.57 -10.99
N TRP A 250 -14.60 -8.86 -10.69
CA TRP A 250 -14.84 -8.26 -9.39
C TRP A 250 -15.49 -9.21 -8.38
N THR A 251 -16.18 -10.26 -8.85
CA THR A 251 -16.85 -11.23 -8.00
C THR A 251 -15.86 -11.96 -7.09
N GLY A 252 -16.00 -11.76 -5.79
CA GLY A 252 -15.10 -12.31 -4.78
C GLY A 252 -13.73 -11.62 -4.74
N SER A 253 -13.55 -10.45 -5.35
CA SER A 253 -12.33 -9.66 -5.19
C SER A 253 -12.14 -9.26 -3.72
N LEU A 254 -10.90 -8.99 -3.34
CA LEU A 254 -10.56 -8.67 -1.96
C LEU A 254 -10.14 -7.20 -1.89
N TYR A 255 -10.77 -6.39 -1.03
CA TYR A 255 -10.39 -4.98 -0.90
C TYR A 255 -9.83 -4.65 0.48
N THR A 256 -8.96 -3.66 0.51
CA THR A 256 -8.37 -3.09 1.73
C THR A 256 -7.92 -1.65 1.49
N VAL A 257 -7.34 -1.03 2.50
CA VAL A 257 -6.88 0.36 2.51
C VAL A 257 -5.38 0.41 2.71
N ASP A 258 -4.68 1.17 1.87
CA ASP A 258 -3.32 1.61 2.17
C ASP A 258 -3.35 2.96 2.85
N SER A 259 -2.40 3.21 3.72
CA SER A 259 -2.35 4.43 4.53
C SER A 259 -1.00 5.11 4.47
N TRP A 260 -1.00 6.45 4.56
CA TRP A 260 0.17 7.24 4.85
C TRP A 260 0.46 7.22 6.34
N VAL A 261 1.71 6.94 6.71
CA VAL A 261 2.23 7.04 8.07
C VAL A 261 3.49 7.91 8.10
N ILE A 262 3.82 8.46 9.28
CA ILE A 262 5.08 9.17 9.52
C ILE A 262 5.95 8.28 10.41
N MET A 263 7.17 8.00 9.98
CA MET A 263 8.10 7.21 10.78
C MET A 263 8.43 7.92 12.08
N LYS A 264 8.47 7.17 13.18
CA LYS A 264 8.76 7.70 14.52
C LYS A 264 10.11 8.38 14.57
N GLY A 265 10.15 9.59 15.16
CA GLY A 265 11.39 10.37 15.29
C GLY A 265 11.89 10.99 13.98
N SER A 266 11.06 11.05 12.93
CA SER A 266 11.44 11.75 11.69
C SER A 266 11.83 13.21 11.97
N PRO A 267 13.01 13.67 11.55
CA PRO A 267 13.41 15.07 11.65
C PRO A 267 12.56 15.99 10.77
N ASN A 268 11.88 15.43 9.77
CA ASN A 268 11.02 16.13 8.82
C ASN A 268 9.52 16.03 9.19
N LYS A 269 9.17 15.70 10.46
CA LYS A 269 7.77 15.49 10.87
C LYS A 269 6.82 16.58 10.42
N ALA A 270 7.19 17.86 10.57
CA ALA A 270 6.34 18.99 10.17
C ALA A 270 6.10 19.04 8.66
N ALA A 271 7.12 18.73 7.85
CA ALA A 271 7.01 18.64 6.39
C ALA A 271 6.19 17.42 5.97
N ALA A 272 6.35 16.30 6.68
CA ALA A 272 5.58 15.07 6.47
C ALA A 272 4.08 15.28 6.74
N GLU A 273 3.73 15.97 7.83
CA GLU A 273 2.35 16.35 8.14
C GLU A 273 1.74 17.25 7.05
N GLN A 274 2.51 18.22 6.56
CA GLN A 274 2.07 19.07 5.45
C GLN A 274 1.83 18.28 4.16
N PHE A 275 2.72 17.33 3.85
CA PHE A 275 2.56 16.47 2.68
C PHE A 275 1.31 15.58 2.81
N ILE A 276 1.13 14.91 3.96
CA ILE A 276 -0.04 14.05 4.20
C ILE A 276 -1.33 14.87 4.11
N ALA A 277 -1.37 16.06 4.71
CA ALA A 277 -2.54 16.94 4.60
C ALA A 277 -2.81 17.34 3.14
N PHE A 278 -1.77 17.66 2.37
CA PHE A 278 -1.91 17.98 0.95
C PHE A 278 -2.41 16.78 0.14
N ALA A 279 -1.83 15.60 0.33
CA ALA A 279 -2.21 14.38 -0.40
C ALA A 279 -3.62 13.88 -0.01
N SER A 280 -4.07 14.21 1.20
CA SER A 280 -5.39 13.82 1.72
C SER A 280 -6.49 14.85 1.43
N ASP A 281 -6.15 16.04 0.93
CA ASP A 281 -7.11 17.05 0.53
C ASP A 281 -8.01 16.54 -0.62
N PRO A 282 -9.35 16.66 -0.54
CA PRO A 282 -10.26 16.16 -1.57
C PRO A 282 -10.00 16.76 -2.97
N ALA A 283 -9.55 18.02 -3.03
CA ALA A 283 -9.20 18.67 -4.31
C ALA A 283 -7.97 18.02 -4.97
N ASN A 284 -7.11 17.38 -4.19
CA ASN A 284 -5.92 16.67 -4.68
C ASN A 284 -6.21 15.17 -4.87
N GLN A 285 -6.88 14.51 -3.92
CA GLN A 285 -7.21 13.08 -4.02
C GLN A 285 -8.00 12.73 -5.29
N LYS A 286 -8.94 13.57 -5.71
CA LYS A 286 -9.74 13.36 -6.93
C LYS A 286 -8.91 13.18 -8.20
N ASN A 287 -7.65 13.64 -8.21
CA ASN A 287 -6.79 13.61 -9.39
C ASN A 287 -6.10 12.24 -9.58
N LEU A 288 -6.09 11.38 -8.55
CA LEU A 288 -5.45 10.06 -8.64
C LEU A 288 -6.25 9.06 -9.50
N PRO A 289 -7.56 8.85 -9.30
CA PRO A 289 -8.33 7.86 -10.06
C PRO A 289 -8.25 7.98 -11.57
N PRO A 290 -8.22 9.17 -12.20
CA PRO A 290 -8.02 9.30 -13.64
C PRO A 290 -6.64 8.82 -14.14
N ARG A 291 -5.64 8.74 -13.26
CA ARG A 291 -4.31 8.22 -13.59
C ARG A 291 -4.23 6.72 -13.35
N ILE A 292 -4.71 6.30 -12.20
CA ILE A 292 -4.78 4.91 -11.79
C ILE A 292 -6.04 4.71 -10.92
N PRO A 293 -7.00 3.84 -11.31
CA PRO A 293 -8.32 3.79 -10.70
C PRO A 293 -8.33 3.02 -9.38
N TYR A 294 -7.69 3.61 -8.37
CA TYR A 294 -7.86 3.23 -6.98
C TYR A 294 -8.96 4.08 -6.34
N GLY A 295 -9.66 3.51 -5.37
CA GLY A 295 -10.66 4.23 -4.57
C GLY A 295 -9.99 5.28 -3.70
N ILE A 296 -10.70 6.37 -3.48
CA ILE A 296 -10.28 7.47 -2.62
C ILE A 296 -10.90 7.35 -1.24
N THR A 297 -10.24 7.91 -0.26
CA THR A 297 -10.58 7.71 1.15
C THR A 297 -11.27 8.90 1.79
N HIS A 298 -11.08 10.12 1.25
CA HIS A 298 -11.78 11.31 1.73
C HIS A 298 -13.20 11.37 1.15
N VAL A 299 -14.21 11.43 2.03
CA VAL A 299 -15.63 11.31 1.65
C VAL A 299 -16.04 12.35 0.61
N ALA A 300 -15.63 13.61 0.79
CA ALA A 300 -15.98 14.67 -0.14
C ALA A 300 -15.27 14.55 -1.51
N ALA A 301 -14.16 13.85 -1.60
CA ALA A 301 -13.43 13.69 -2.86
C ALA A 301 -14.20 12.82 -3.87
N THR A 302 -15.00 11.87 -3.41
CA THR A 302 -15.80 10.98 -4.28
C THR A 302 -16.72 11.76 -5.21
N ALA A 303 -17.32 12.84 -4.72
CA ALA A 303 -18.20 13.70 -5.54
C ALA A 303 -17.45 14.52 -6.59
N LEU A 304 -16.12 14.65 -6.44
CA LEU A 304 -15.25 15.44 -7.33
C LEU A 304 -14.54 14.59 -8.38
N VAL A 305 -14.65 13.25 -8.30
CA VAL A 305 -14.02 12.33 -9.26
C VAL A 305 -14.76 12.36 -10.60
N ASP A 306 -14.01 12.27 -11.68
CA ASP A 306 -14.58 12.11 -13.03
C ASP A 306 -15.48 10.87 -13.10
N LYS A 307 -16.71 11.06 -13.54
CA LYS A 307 -17.72 9.99 -13.61
C LYS A 307 -17.31 8.84 -14.52
N SER A 308 -16.44 9.08 -15.51
CA SER A 308 -15.99 8.05 -16.46
C SER A 308 -15.12 6.97 -15.79
N VAL A 309 -14.44 7.27 -14.68
CA VAL A 309 -13.59 6.32 -13.96
C VAL A 309 -14.31 5.60 -12.82
N LEU A 310 -15.49 6.08 -12.40
CA LEU A 310 -16.22 5.49 -11.27
C LEU A 310 -16.49 3.99 -11.41
N PRO A 311 -16.84 3.43 -12.59
CA PRO A 311 -17.08 1.99 -12.75
C PRO A 311 -15.87 1.11 -12.39
N ASP A 312 -14.64 1.64 -12.54
CA ASP A 312 -13.39 0.91 -12.31
C ASP A 312 -12.83 1.09 -10.89
N LEU A 313 -13.55 1.83 -10.04
CA LEU A 313 -13.09 2.06 -8.67
C LEU A 313 -13.50 0.92 -7.74
N PRO A 314 -12.60 0.49 -6.83
CA PRO A 314 -12.94 -0.39 -5.71
C PRO A 314 -14.14 0.11 -4.90
N THR A 315 -14.23 1.42 -4.70
CA THR A 315 -15.29 2.10 -3.92
C THR A 315 -16.61 2.25 -4.67
N ASN A 316 -16.70 1.81 -5.93
CA ASN A 316 -17.99 1.74 -6.63
C ASN A 316 -18.93 0.77 -5.89
N PRO A 317 -20.18 1.16 -5.59
CA PRO A 317 -21.13 0.31 -4.87
C PRO A 317 -21.36 -1.07 -5.51
N ALA A 318 -21.31 -1.16 -6.83
CA ALA A 318 -21.47 -2.43 -7.56
C ALA A 318 -20.27 -3.36 -7.31
N ASN A 319 -19.05 -2.81 -7.28
CA ASN A 319 -17.83 -3.56 -7.02
C ASN A 319 -17.73 -3.96 -5.54
N LEU A 320 -18.00 -3.03 -4.61
CA LEU A 320 -18.00 -3.31 -3.17
C LEU A 320 -18.98 -4.43 -2.80
N LYS A 321 -20.17 -4.45 -3.41
CA LYS A 321 -21.21 -5.44 -3.11
C LYS A 321 -20.75 -6.87 -3.31
N VAL A 322 -19.82 -7.10 -4.24
CA VAL A 322 -19.33 -8.44 -4.62
C VAL A 322 -17.91 -8.70 -4.12
N SER A 323 -17.32 -7.75 -3.41
CA SER A 323 -15.98 -7.84 -2.85
C SER A 323 -16.00 -8.26 -1.38
N LEU A 324 -14.92 -8.86 -0.92
CA LEU A 324 -14.66 -9.19 0.48
C LEU A 324 -13.64 -8.21 1.07
N TYR A 325 -13.95 -7.61 2.22
CA TYR A 325 -12.98 -6.83 2.98
C TYR A 325 -11.92 -7.74 3.61
N LEU A 326 -10.64 -7.41 3.44
CA LEU A 326 -9.55 -8.09 4.13
C LEU A 326 -9.61 -7.73 5.62
N ASN A 327 -9.80 -8.73 6.47
CA ASN A 327 -10.00 -8.51 7.90
C ASN A 327 -8.66 -8.26 8.60
N ASP A 328 -8.38 -6.99 8.87
CA ASP A 328 -7.11 -6.55 9.48
C ASP A 328 -6.88 -7.18 10.85
N LYS A 329 -7.94 -7.32 11.66
CA LYS A 329 -7.83 -7.96 12.98
C LYS A 329 -7.41 -9.41 12.86
N PHE A 330 -8.02 -10.17 11.93
CA PHE A 330 -7.62 -11.54 11.69
C PHE A 330 -6.14 -11.64 11.29
N TRP A 331 -5.71 -10.78 10.37
CA TRP A 331 -4.33 -10.81 9.90
C TRP A 331 -3.34 -10.33 10.96
N LEU A 332 -3.68 -9.32 11.76
CA LEU A 332 -2.89 -8.88 12.90
C LEU A 332 -2.59 -10.04 13.88
N GLU A 333 -3.62 -10.83 14.19
CA GLU A 333 -3.51 -11.95 15.15
C GLU A 333 -2.83 -13.20 14.58
N ASN A 334 -2.82 -13.40 13.25
CA ASN A 334 -2.45 -14.67 12.64
C ASN A 334 -1.31 -14.59 11.61
N LEU A 335 -0.83 -13.40 11.24
CA LEU A 335 0.10 -13.20 10.13
C LEU A 335 1.37 -14.03 10.28
N ASP A 336 2.05 -13.94 11.40
CA ASP A 336 3.34 -14.62 11.63
C ASP A 336 3.19 -16.15 11.57
N LYS A 337 2.17 -16.68 12.24
CA LYS A 337 1.88 -18.12 12.25
C LYS A 337 1.53 -18.64 10.85
N LEU A 338 0.72 -17.88 10.11
CA LEU A 338 0.31 -18.29 8.77
C LEU A 338 1.42 -18.13 7.76
N ASN A 339 2.31 -17.12 7.91
CA ASN A 339 3.54 -17.00 7.11
C ASN A 339 4.48 -18.18 7.31
N GLN A 340 4.72 -18.60 8.56
CA GLN A 340 5.54 -19.79 8.85
C GLN A 340 4.94 -21.03 8.20
N ARG A 341 3.63 -21.23 8.34
CA ARG A 341 2.93 -22.35 7.72
C ARG A 341 2.98 -22.29 6.19
N PHE A 342 2.78 -21.14 5.59
CA PHE A 342 2.86 -20.92 4.15
C PHE A 342 4.24 -21.27 3.61
N ASN A 343 5.30 -20.79 4.27
CA ASN A 343 6.68 -21.09 3.88
C ASN A 343 6.98 -22.60 3.96
N ALA A 344 6.53 -23.26 5.02
CA ALA A 344 6.67 -24.70 5.16
C ALA A 344 5.85 -25.49 4.09
N TRP A 345 4.67 -24.99 3.71
CA TRP A 345 3.86 -25.54 2.63
C TRP A 345 4.49 -25.32 1.25
N LEU A 346 5.07 -24.14 1.03
CA LEU A 346 5.72 -23.77 -0.24
C LEU A 346 6.96 -24.65 -0.51
N ALA A 347 7.71 -25.02 0.54
CA ALA A 347 8.92 -25.82 0.46
C ALA A 347 8.68 -27.33 0.15
N LYS A 348 7.46 -27.82 0.34
CA LYS A 348 7.05 -29.20 0.00
C LYS A 348 6.73 -29.33 -1.48
#